data_4409e77d704bcedb7a4bec890a10942a
#
_entry.id   4409e77d704bcedb7a4bec890a10942a
#
_cell.length_a   1.000
_cell.length_b   1.000
_cell.length_c   1.000
_cell.angle_alpha   90.00
_cell.angle_beta   90.00
_cell.angle_gamma   90.00
#
_symmetry.space_group_name_H-M   'P 1'
#
loop_
_entity.id
_entity.type
_entity.pdbx_description
1 polymer ?
#
loop_
_entity_poly.entity_id
_entity_poly.type
_entity_poly.pdbx_seq_one_letter_code
_entity_poly.pdbx_strand_id
1 'polypeptide(L)'
;QMCIRDSKKGYQFSSANSINIGRLVPQIVYYVYAYAKLLANGEIKDGEKINVVVPTGNFGNILAAFYAKNMGLPINKFICASNENKVLYDFFTTGEYDRNREFVLTTSPSMDILISSNLERLIYRIAGNNAAKNAELMASLKSEGKYKITEEMKAQLADFYGNYATEAEDAATIKKIYEDCGYVIDTHTSVAATVYDKYRKETGDTTKTVIASTASPYKFTRSVMNAIDSKYDSMGDFELVDELSKISNVKVPNAIEEIRTAPVLHDTVCDSDKMCDEVKKILGI
;
A
#
# COMPACT_ATOMS: atom_id res chain seq x y z
N GLN A 1 11.49 24.91 -4.83
CA GLN A 1 11.71 26.23 -4.20
C GLN A 1 12.14 26.15 -2.74
N MET A 2 11.75 25.14 -1.98
CA MET A 2 12.22 24.96 -0.58
C MET A 2 13.71 24.64 -0.49
N CYS A 3 14.25 23.79 -1.35
CA CYS A 3 15.66 23.35 -1.30
C CYS A 3 16.71 24.47 -1.42
N ILE A 4 16.37 25.58 -2.08
CA ILE A 4 17.34 26.69 -2.31
C ILE A 4 17.55 27.55 -1.04
N ARG A 5 16.54 27.64 -0.16
CA ARG A 5 16.65 28.42 1.10
C ARG A 5 17.43 27.67 2.18
N ASP A 6 17.38 26.36 2.16
CA ASP A 6 17.94 25.51 3.24
C ASP A 6 19.44 25.30 3.07
N SER A 7 19.92 25.13 1.83
CA SER A 7 21.34 24.98 1.53
C SER A 7 22.21 26.16 2.01
N LYS A 8 21.63 27.36 2.08
CA LYS A 8 22.35 28.56 2.57
C LYS A 8 22.59 28.56 4.07
N LYS A 9 21.88 27.73 4.84
CA LYS A 9 22.01 27.63 6.30
C LYS A 9 22.61 26.31 6.78
N GLY A 10 23.11 25.47 5.86
CA GLY A 10 23.73 24.20 6.18
C GLY A 10 22.76 23.05 6.43
N TYR A 11 21.46 23.23 6.18
CA TYR A 11 20.45 22.18 6.28
C TYR A 11 20.05 21.67 4.90
N GLN A 12 19.70 20.40 4.83
CA GLN A 12 19.17 19.77 3.63
C GLN A 12 17.83 19.10 3.93
N PHE A 13 16.77 19.49 3.22
CA PHE A 13 15.53 18.73 3.24
C PHE A 13 15.70 17.42 2.49
N SER A 14 15.24 16.33 3.09
CA SER A 14 15.17 15.02 2.47
C SER A 14 13.76 14.48 2.57
N SER A 15 13.31 13.72 1.58
CA SER A 15 12.02 13.07 1.58
C SER A 15 12.16 11.57 1.49
N ALA A 16 11.69 10.86 2.51
CA ALA A 16 11.49 9.41 2.48
C ALA A 16 10.08 9.03 1.98
N ASN A 17 9.33 9.97 1.42
CA ASN A 17 7.97 9.75 0.92
C ASN A 17 7.95 8.77 -0.25
N SER A 18 6.86 8.00 -0.39
CA SER A 18 6.63 7.04 -1.46
C SER A 18 6.57 7.67 -2.87
N ILE A 19 6.38 8.99 -2.96
CA ILE A 19 6.45 9.73 -4.23
C ILE A 19 7.88 9.80 -4.79
N ASN A 20 8.91 9.59 -3.97
CA ASN A 20 10.29 9.59 -4.42
C ASN A 20 10.53 8.44 -5.41
N ILE A 21 10.98 8.77 -6.61
CA ILE A 21 11.25 7.79 -7.67
C ILE A 21 12.31 6.76 -7.25
N GLY A 22 13.26 7.15 -6.40
CA GLY A 22 14.25 6.25 -5.81
C GLY A 22 13.66 5.18 -4.90
N ARG A 23 12.43 5.34 -4.43
CA ARG A 23 11.67 4.31 -3.70
C ARG A 23 10.80 3.46 -4.62
N LEU A 24 10.38 3.99 -5.76
CA LEU A 24 9.51 3.29 -6.69
C LEU A 24 10.31 2.33 -7.60
N VAL A 25 11.39 2.80 -8.21
CA VAL A 25 12.16 2.01 -9.18
C VAL A 25 12.68 0.67 -8.61
N PRO A 26 13.25 0.61 -7.41
CA PRO A 26 13.68 -0.67 -6.83
C PRO A 26 12.55 -1.68 -6.62
N GLN A 27 11.30 -1.23 -6.48
CA GLN A 27 10.16 -2.11 -6.30
C GLN A 27 9.82 -2.94 -7.56
N ILE A 28 10.27 -2.51 -8.73
CA ILE A 28 10.15 -3.30 -9.97
C ILE A 28 10.81 -4.68 -9.80
N VAL A 29 11.93 -4.73 -9.09
CA VAL A 29 12.67 -5.98 -8.82
C VAL A 29 11.83 -7.01 -8.08
N TYR A 30 10.90 -6.61 -7.22
CA TYR A 30 10.05 -7.55 -6.48
C TYR A 30 9.23 -8.44 -7.41
N TYR A 31 8.68 -7.87 -8.47
CA TYR A 31 7.85 -8.59 -9.43
C TYR A 31 8.66 -9.48 -10.36
N VAL A 32 9.83 -9.00 -10.81
CA VAL A 32 10.77 -9.81 -11.60
C VAL A 32 11.27 -10.99 -10.76
N TYR A 33 11.62 -10.74 -9.49
CA TYR A 33 12.06 -11.79 -8.59
C TYR A 33 10.96 -12.82 -8.30
N ALA A 34 9.73 -12.35 -8.01
CA ALA A 34 8.60 -13.23 -7.75
C ALA A 34 8.31 -14.13 -8.96
N TYR A 35 8.30 -13.55 -10.17
CA TYR A 35 8.11 -14.31 -11.41
C TYR A 35 9.22 -15.36 -11.61
N ALA A 36 10.48 -14.96 -11.44
CA ALA A 36 11.63 -15.88 -11.54
C ALA A 36 11.56 -17.02 -10.50
N LYS A 37 11.07 -16.75 -9.30
CA LYS A 37 10.86 -17.79 -8.26
C LYS A 37 9.76 -18.75 -8.64
N LEU A 38 8.64 -18.29 -9.19
CA LEU A 38 7.57 -19.15 -9.68
C LEU A 38 8.06 -20.08 -10.80
N LEU A 39 8.87 -19.55 -11.74
CA LEU A 39 9.54 -20.35 -12.77
C LEU A 39 10.48 -21.41 -12.18
N ALA A 40 11.37 -20.97 -11.28
CA ALA A 40 12.36 -21.86 -10.68
C ALA A 40 11.73 -22.99 -9.85
N ASN A 41 10.56 -22.74 -9.26
CA ASN A 41 9.80 -23.72 -8.50
C ASN A 41 8.87 -24.60 -9.38
N GLY A 42 8.84 -24.38 -10.71
CA GLY A 42 7.95 -25.12 -11.62
C GLY A 42 6.46 -24.77 -11.49
N GLU A 43 6.14 -23.66 -10.83
CA GLU A 43 4.77 -23.20 -10.60
C GLU A 43 4.11 -22.60 -11.85
N ILE A 44 4.92 -22.09 -12.77
CA ILE A 44 4.54 -21.55 -14.07
C ILE A 44 5.55 -21.97 -15.13
N LYS A 45 5.15 -21.88 -16.41
CA LYS A 45 6.05 -22.03 -17.55
C LYS A 45 6.59 -20.69 -18.01
N ASP A 46 7.68 -20.71 -18.77
CA ASP A 46 8.23 -19.48 -19.34
C ASP A 46 7.23 -18.78 -20.26
N GLY A 47 7.08 -17.47 -20.07
CA GLY A 47 6.08 -16.67 -20.79
C GLY A 47 4.64 -16.81 -20.26
N GLU A 48 4.37 -17.70 -19.31
CA GLU A 48 3.04 -17.83 -18.71
C GLU A 48 2.70 -16.58 -17.89
N LYS A 49 1.49 -16.06 -18.12
CA LYS A 49 1.06 -14.83 -17.44
C LYS A 49 0.67 -15.09 -15.99
N ILE A 50 0.94 -14.12 -15.13
CA ILE A 50 0.51 -14.11 -13.73
C ILE A 50 -0.37 -12.91 -13.43
N ASN A 51 -1.21 -13.01 -12.41
CA ASN A 51 -1.85 -11.84 -11.79
C ASN A 51 -1.01 -11.35 -10.62
N VAL A 52 -1.11 -10.06 -10.33
CA VAL A 52 -0.54 -9.46 -9.13
C VAL A 52 -1.62 -8.72 -8.34
N VAL A 53 -1.70 -8.98 -7.05
CA VAL A 53 -2.60 -8.29 -6.11
C VAL A 53 -1.77 -7.42 -5.20
N VAL A 54 -2.14 -6.16 -5.07
CA VAL A 54 -1.37 -5.20 -4.29
C VAL A 54 -2.27 -4.43 -3.35
N PRO A 55 -2.02 -4.49 -2.02
CA PRO A 55 -2.67 -3.59 -1.07
C PRO A 55 -2.18 -2.17 -1.36
N THR A 56 -3.10 -1.29 -1.75
CA THR A 56 -2.72 -0.05 -2.44
C THR A 56 -3.21 1.20 -1.72
N GLY A 57 -2.26 2.01 -1.25
CA GLY A 57 -2.45 3.39 -0.81
C GLY A 57 -1.90 4.36 -1.86
N ASN A 58 -0.65 4.78 -1.70
CA ASN A 58 0.02 5.77 -2.56
C ASN A 58 0.38 5.28 -3.98
N PHE A 59 -0.11 4.14 -4.40
CA PHE A 59 0.03 3.57 -5.75
C PHE A 59 1.47 3.22 -6.18
N GLY A 60 2.48 3.37 -5.34
CA GLY A 60 3.88 3.13 -5.71
C GLY A 60 4.16 1.69 -6.10
N ASN A 61 3.76 0.76 -5.26
CA ASN A 61 4.03 -0.67 -5.42
C ASN A 61 3.35 -1.26 -6.67
N ILE A 62 2.05 -1.02 -6.87
CA ILE A 62 1.32 -1.51 -8.05
C ILE A 62 1.80 -0.83 -9.34
N LEU A 63 2.23 0.43 -9.28
CA LEU A 63 2.84 1.13 -10.40
C LEU A 63 4.19 0.50 -10.79
N ALA A 64 4.96 0.01 -9.83
CA ALA A 64 6.18 -0.74 -10.10
C ALA A 64 5.88 -2.05 -10.85
N ALA A 65 4.80 -2.76 -10.50
CA ALA A 65 4.32 -3.92 -11.27
C ALA A 65 3.92 -3.53 -12.70
N PHE A 66 3.23 -2.40 -12.86
CA PHE A 66 2.88 -1.87 -14.18
C PHE A 66 4.13 -1.55 -15.03
N TYR A 67 5.16 -0.98 -14.43
CA TYR A 67 6.42 -0.77 -15.13
C TYR A 67 7.14 -2.09 -15.46
N ALA A 68 7.11 -3.09 -14.56
CA ALA A 68 7.64 -4.42 -14.85
C ALA A 68 6.95 -5.04 -16.10
N LYS A 69 5.62 -4.95 -16.20
CA LYS A 69 4.88 -5.39 -17.39
C LYS A 69 5.33 -4.64 -18.65
N ASN A 70 5.48 -3.32 -18.58
CA ASN A 70 5.95 -2.52 -19.71
C ASN A 70 7.41 -2.83 -20.12
N MET A 71 8.18 -3.43 -19.21
CA MET A 71 9.54 -3.94 -19.48
C MET A 71 9.53 -5.38 -20.03
N GLY A 72 8.36 -6.01 -20.18
CA GLY A 72 8.20 -7.34 -20.77
C GLY A 72 7.82 -8.45 -19.79
N LEU A 73 7.64 -8.16 -18.49
CA LEU A 73 7.21 -9.18 -17.54
C LEU A 73 5.77 -9.64 -17.85
N PRO A 74 5.49 -10.96 -17.97
CA PRO A 74 4.17 -11.46 -18.35
C PRO A 74 3.14 -11.31 -17.21
N ILE A 75 2.61 -10.12 -17.03
CA ILE A 75 1.52 -9.84 -16.07
C ILE A 75 0.19 -9.77 -16.84
N ASN A 76 -0.79 -10.54 -16.39
CA ASN A 76 -2.15 -10.54 -16.92
C ASN A 76 -2.96 -9.39 -16.33
N LYS A 77 -3.18 -9.40 -15.00
CA LYS A 77 -3.99 -8.41 -14.27
C LYS A 77 -3.24 -7.78 -13.11
N PHE A 78 -3.54 -6.52 -12.87
CA PHE A 78 -3.21 -5.75 -11.68
C PHE A 78 -4.47 -5.63 -10.82
N ILE A 79 -4.49 -6.30 -9.68
CA ILE A 79 -5.62 -6.28 -8.75
C ILE A 79 -5.28 -5.26 -7.66
N CYS A 80 -5.89 -4.09 -7.74
CA CYS A 80 -5.73 -2.99 -6.82
C CYS A 80 -6.67 -3.16 -5.64
N ALA A 81 -6.12 -3.54 -4.50
CA ALA A 81 -6.89 -3.73 -3.29
C ALA A 81 -6.92 -2.45 -2.44
N SER A 82 -8.10 -1.99 -2.07
CA SER A 82 -8.34 -0.85 -1.20
C SER A 82 -8.96 -1.29 0.13
N ASN A 83 -8.75 -0.51 1.19
CA ASN A 83 -9.55 -0.59 2.41
C ASN A 83 -10.83 0.27 2.28
N GLU A 84 -11.50 0.59 3.39
CA GLU A 84 -12.75 1.38 3.36
C GLU A 84 -12.60 2.79 2.78
N ASN A 85 -11.39 3.34 2.72
CA ASN A 85 -11.09 4.60 2.01
C ASN A 85 -11.12 4.49 0.47
N LYS A 86 -11.67 3.53 -0.08
CA LYS A 86 -11.82 2.99 -1.43
C LYS A 86 -11.79 3.97 -2.63
N VAL A 87 -11.04 5.05 -2.54
CA VAL A 87 -10.91 6.06 -3.62
C VAL A 87 -10.40 5.47 -4.93
N LEU A 88 -9.47 4.50 -4.84
CA LEU A 88 -8.94 3.82 -6.02
C LEU A 88 -9.94 2.82 -6.62
N TYR A 89 -10.69 2.10 -5.79
CA TYR A 89 -11.77 1.24 -6.26
C TYR A 89 -12.80 2.04 -7.06
N ASP A 90 -13.27 3.16 -6.52
CA ASP A 90 -14.25 4.01 -7.21
C ASP A 90 -13.66 4.56 -8.51
N PHE A 91 -12.38 4.98 -8.52
CA PHE A 91 -11.69 5.43 -9.72
C PHE A 91 -11.62 4.34 -10.82
N PHE A 92 -11.19 3.14 -10.50
CA PHE A 92 -11.12 2.07 -11.49
C PHE A 92 -12.49 1.64 -12.02
N THR A 93 -13.52 1.77 -11.20
CA THR A 93 -14.90 1.43 -11.60
C THR A 93 -15.51 2.51 -12.49
N THR A 94 -15.39 3.78 -12.08
CA THR A 94 -16.14 4.89 -12.71
C THR A 94 -15.31 5.72 -13.70
N GLY A 95 -13.98 5.72 -13.55
CA GLY A 95 -13.08 6.67 -14.23
C GLY A 95 -13.06 8.05 -13.58
N GLU A 96 -13.73 8.23 -12.44
CA GLU A 96 -13.71 9.47 -11.67
C GLU A 96 -12.92 9.28 -10.38
N TYR A 97 -11.95 10.15 -10.15
CA TYR A 97 -11.20 10.23 -8.90
C TYR A 97 -11.77 11.36 -8.06
N ASP A 98 -12.32 11.04 -6.88
CA ASP A 98 -12.94 12.02 -5.98
C ASP A 98 -12.41 11.86 -4.56
N ARG A 99 -11.71 12.90 -4.05
CA ARG A 99 -11.21 12.97 -2.67
C ARG A 99 -12.18 13.63 -1.70
N ASN A 100 -13.31 14.18 -2.18
CA ASN A 100 -14.30 14.87 -1.37
C ASN A 100 -15.20 13.85 -0.65
N ARG A 101 -14.62 13.13 0.29
CA ARG A 101 -15.27 12.09 1.08
C ARG A 101 -14.77 12.09 2.50
N GLU A 102 -15.48 11.44 3.37
CA GLU A 102 -15.04 11.21 4.73
C GLU A 102 -13.78 10.33 4.76
N PHE A 103 -12.86 10.67 5.66
CA PHE A 103 -11.65 9.89 5.90
C PHE A 103 -11.91 8.87 7.01
N VAL A 104 -11.67 7.61 6.73
CA VAL A 104 -11.88 6.49 7.66
C VAL A 104 -10.54 6.02 8.19
N LEU A 105 -10.38 5.97 9.53
CA LEU A 105 -9.24 5.33 10.17
C LEU A 105 -9.49 3.83 10.24
N THR A 106 -8.55 3.05 9.70
CA THR A 106 -8.66 1.58 9.61
C THR A 106 -7.51 0.86 10.28
N THR A 107 -7.59 -0.46 10.38
CA THR A 107 -6.50 -1.33 10.85
C THR A 107 -5.37 -1.49 9.83
N SER A 108 -5.55 -1.01 8.59
CA SER A 108 -4.53 -0.97 7.53
C SER A 108 -4.07 0.46 7.20
N PRO A 109 -3.46 1.20 8.16
CA PRO A 109 -3.29 2.66 8.10
C PRO A 109 -2.41 3.15 6.95
N SER A 110 -1.54 2.32 6.37
CA SER A 110 -0.76 2.72 5.19
C SER A 110 -1.62 2.91 3.93
N MET A 111 -2.87 2.44 3.97
CA MET A 111 -3.86 2.58 2.91
C MET A 111 -4.91 3.66 3.24
N ASP A 112 -4.85 4.29 4.41
CA ASP A 112 -5.72 5.38 4.82
C ASP A 112 -5.30 6.66 4.11
N ILE A 113 -5.76 6.83 2.90
CA ILE A 113 -5.45 7.98 2.05
C ILE A 113 -6.67 8.44 1.27
N LEU A 114 -6.72 9.74 0.98
CA LEU A 114 -7.66 10.34 0.02
C LEU A 114 -6.98 10.80 -1.27
N ILE A 115 -5.64 10.95 -1.24
CA ILE A 115 -4.84 11.29 -2.42
C ILE A 115 -3.75 10.26 -2.62
N SER A 116 -3.84 9.51 -3.71
CA SER A 116 -2.87 8.50 -4.13
C SER A 116 -1.79 9.14 -4.98
N SER A 117 -0.65 9.47 -4.37
CA SER A 117 0.35 10.38 -4.94
C SER A 117 1.05 9.86 -6.21
N ASN A 118 1.21 8.54 -6.37
CA ASN A 118 1.86 7.98 -7.57
C ASN A 118 0.86 7.66 -8.70
N LEU A 119 -0.45 7.76 -8.45
CA LEU A 119 -1.46 7.54 -9.47
C LEU A 119 -1.31 8.52 -10.63
N GLU A 120 -0.86 9.75 -10.37
CA GLU A 120 -0.55 10.76 -11.40
C GLU A 120 0.36 10.21 -12.49
N ARG A 121 1.33 9.35 -12.15
CA ARG A 121 2.23 8.72 -13.12
C ARG A 121 1.49 7.75 -14.05
N LEU A 122 0.50 7.01 -13.53
CA LEU A 122 -0.36 6.18 -14.37
C LEU A 122 -1.25 7.06 -15.25
N ILE A 123 -1.84 8.12 -14.70
CA ILE A 123 -2.68 9.08 -15.46
C ILE A 123 -1.90 9.66 -16.64
N TYR A 124 -0.66 10.09 -16.41
CA TYR A 124 0.22 10.58 -17.49
C TYR A 124 0.41 9.52 -18.59
N ARG A 125 0.64 8.25 -18.21
CA ARG A 125 0.85 7.15 -19.17
C ARG A 125 -0.38 6.86 -20.00
N ILE A 126 -1.55 6.72 -19.36
CA ILE A 126 -2.81 6.42 -20.05
C ILE A 126 -3.35 7.62 -20.86
N ALA A 127 -2.89 8.83 -20.57
CA ALA A 127 -3.11 10.03 -21.41
C ALA A 127 -2.19 10.07 -22.64
N GLY A 128 -1.49 8.99 -22.98
CA GLY A 128 -0.56 8.96 -24.11
C GLY A 128 0.70 9.80 -23.88
N ASN A 129 1.15 9.96 -22.63
CA ASN A 129 2.24 10.84 -22.19
C ASN A 129 1.96 12.33 -22.46
N ASN A 130 0.70 12.73 -22.46
CA ASN A 130 0.30 14.13 -22.67
C ASN A 130 0.42 14.91 -21.37
N ALA A 131 1.48 15.70 -21.23
CA ALA A 131 1.75 16.51 -20.04
C ALA A 131 0.67 17.58 -19.79
N ALA A 132 0.10 18.18 -20.84
CA ALA A 132 -0.93 19.20 -20.69
C ALA A 132 -2.23 18.58 -20.14
N LYS A 133 -2.64 17.40 -20.66
CA LYS A 133 -3.81 16.69 -20.14
C LYS A 133 -3.63 16.23 -18.71
N ASN A 134 -2.45 15.72 -18.35
CA ASN A 134 -2.13 15.36 -16.98
C ASN A 134 -2.21 16.57 -16.04
N ALA A 135 -1.61 17.70 -16.44
CA ALA A 135 -1.64 18.95 -15.65
C ALA A 135 -3.06 19.47 -15.45
N GLU A 136 -3.92 19.40 -16.48
CA GLU A 136 -5.34 19.75 -16.40
C GLU A 136 -6.06 18.93 -15.31
N LEU A 137 -5.91 17.60 -15.36
CA LEU A 137 -6.56 16.69 -14.39
C LEU A 137 -6.05 16.92 -12.96
N MET A 138 -4.74 17.15 -12.78
CA MET A 138 -4.16 17.44 -11.47
C MET A 138 -4.57 18.83 -10.94
N ALA A 139 -4.77 19.80 -11.82
CA ALA A 139 -5.32 21.11 -11.46
C ALA A 139 -6.78 20.99 -10.98
N SER A 140 -7.61 20.21 -11.66
CA SER A 140 -8.98 19.88 -11.22
C SER A 140 -9.00 19.20 -9.85
N LEU A 141 -8.13 18.19 -9.64
CA LEU A 141 -7.98 17.55 -8.33
C LEU A 141 -7.64 18.55 -7.22
N LYS A 142 -6.80 19.54 -7.53
CA LYS A 142 -6.40 20.57 -6.56
C LYS A 142 -7.52 21.55 -6.26
N SER A 143 -8.24 22.04 -7.27
CA SER A 143 -9.26 23.09 -7.15
C SER A 143 -10.63 22.54 -6.72
N GLU A 144 -11.04 21.39 -7.28
CA GLU A 144 -12.38 20.82 -7.11
C GLU A 144 -12.38 19.56 -6.23
N GLY A 145 -11.20 19.01 -5.93
CA GLY A 145 -11.06 17.76 -5.18
C GLY A 145 -11.31 16.52 -6.01
N LYS A 146 -11.56 16.64 -7.31
CA LYS A 146 -11.88 15.50 -8.19
C LYS A 146 -11.46 15.76 -9.64
N TYR A 147 -11.37 14.68 -10.42
CA TYR A 147 -11.26 14.71 -11.87
C TYR A 147 -11.89 13.45 -12.49
N LYS A 148 -12.20 13.52 -13.78
CA LYS A 148 -12.67 12.39 -14.56
C LYS A 148 -11.78 12.19 -15.78
N ILE A 149 -11.35 10.96 -16.03
CA ILE A 149 -10.59 10.58 -17.22
C ILE A 149 -11.53 10.36 -18.41
N THR A 150 -10.99 10.43 -19.64
CA THR A 150 -11.78 10.17 -20.84
C THR A 150 -12.03 8.67 -21.02
N GLU A 151 -12.97 8.30 -21.89
CA GLU A 151 -13.23 6.89 -22.18
C GLU A 151 -12.02 6.20 -22.85
N GLU A 152 -11.26 6.94 -23.67
CA GLU A 152 -10.02 6.43 -24.27
C GLU A 152 -8.95 6.13 -23.21
N MET A 153 -8.81 7.02 -22.22
CA MET A 153 -7.93 6.79 -21.08
C MET A 153 -8.41 5.60 -20.24
N LYS A 154 -9.73 5.50 -20.02
CA LYS A 154 -10.33 4.38 -19.27
C LYS A 154 -10.08 3.04 -19.97
N ALA A 155 -10.15 2.98 -21.28
CA ALA A 155 -9.84 1.78 -22.06
C ALA A 155 -8.38 1.28 -21.83
N GLN A 156 -7.43 2.17 -21.54
CA GLN A 156 -6.04 1.80 -21.21
C GLN A 156 -5.91 1.15 -19.81
N LEU A 157 -6.96 1.18 -18.98
CA LEU A 157 -7.00 0.54 -17.67
C LEU A 157 -7.56 -0.90 -17.71
N ALA A 158 -7.76 -1.49 -18.87
CA ALA A 158 -8.37 -2.82 -19.03
C ALA A 158 -7.65 -3.94 -18.26
N ASP A 159 -6.35 -3.77 -17.97
CA ASP A 159 -5.58 -4.72 -17.19
C ASP A 159 -5.71 -4.51 -15.66
N PHE A 160 -6.32 -3.41 -15.24
CA PHE A 160 -6.56 -3.13 -13.83
C PHE A 160 -7.94 -3.62 -13.40
N TYR A 161 -7.99 -4.20 -12.21
CA TYR A 161 -9.20 -4.51 -11.47
C TYR A 161 -9.10 -3.86 -10.10
N GLY A 162 -10.11 -3.13 -9.69
CA GLY A 162 -10.19 -2.52 -8.35
C GLY A 162 -11.30 -3.16 -7.52
N ASN A 163 -11.04 -3.39 -6.24
CA ASN A 163 -12.06 -3.73 -5.26
C ASN A 163 -11.57 -3.33 -3.85
N TYR A 164 -12.41 -3.48 -2.84
CA TYR A 164 -12.08 -3.08 -1.47
C TYR A 164 -12.52 -4.13 -0.45
N ALA A 165 -11.93 -4.08 0.74
CA ALA A 165 -12.35 -4.84 1.90
C ALA A 165 -12.82 -3.90 3.02
N THR A 166 -13.86 -4.31 3.75
CA THR A 166 -14.28 -3.70 5.00
C THR A 166 -13.41 -4.20 6.16
N GLU A 167 -13.41 -3.47 7.29
CA GLU A 167 -12.70 -3.90 8.51
C GLU A 167 -13.14 -5.30 8.97
N ALA A 168 -14.44 -5.61 8.88
CA ALA A 168 -14.97 -6.92 9.25
C ALA A 168 -14.46 -8.03 8.31
N GLU A 169 -14.39 -7.78 7.01
CA GLU A 169 -13.85 -8.72 6.03
C GLU A 169 -12.33 -8.91 6.22
N ASP A 170 -11.62 -7.83 6.55
CA ASP A 170 -10.19 -7.87 6.85
C ASP A 170 -9.89 -8.79 8.04
N ALA A 171 -10.54 -8.55 9.17
CA ALA A 171 -10.40 -9.40 10.37
C ALA A 171 -10.79 -10.86 10.11
N ALA A 172 -11.89 -11.09 9.40
CA ALA A 172 -12.34 -12.44 9.06
C ALA A 172 -11.32 -13.19 8.17
N THR A 173 -10.67 -12.48 7.26
CA THR A 173 -9.64 -13.07 6.37
C THR A 173 -8.37 -13.44 7.13
N ILE A 174 -7.89 -12.58 8.07
CA ILE A 174 -6.76 -12.92 8.95
C ILE A 174 -7.05 -14.22 9.71
N LYS A 175 -8.21 -14.27 10.36
CA LYS A 175 -8.64 -15.45 11.12
C LYS A 175 -8.71 -16.69 10.23
N LYS A 176 -9.39 -16.59 9.11
CA LYS A 176 -9.58 -17.71 8.18
C LYS A 176 -8.25 -18.28 7.69
N ILE A 177 -7.31 -17.44 7.25
CA ILE A 177 -6.01 -17.93 6.75
C ILE A 177 -5.22 -18.60 7.88
N TYR A 178 -5.27 -18.04 9.08
CA TYR A 178 -4.64 -18.66 10.23
C TYR A 178 -5.26 -20.05 10.56
N GLU A 179 -6.58 -20.16 10.58
CA GLU A 179 -7.29 -21.43 10.85
C GLU A 179 -7.05 -22.46 9.75
N ASP A 180 -7.01 -22.04 8.47
CA ASP A 180 -6.87 -22.95 7.33
C ASP A 180 -5.45 -23.53 7.19
N CYS A 181 -4.41 -22.73 7.47
CA CYS A 181 -3.02 -23.14 7.18
C CYS A 181 -1.97 -22.72 8.22
N GLY A 182 -2.37 -22.13 9.35
CA GLY A 182 -1.45 -21.69 10.41
C GLY A 182 -0.58 -20.48 10.01
N TYR A 183 -0.86 -19.83 8.88
CA TYR A 183 -0.08 -18.69 8.41
C TYR A 183 -0.69 -17.38 8.89
N VAL A 184 0.11 -16.55 9.57
CA VAL A 184 -0.33 -15.26 10.08
C VAL A 184 0.06 -14.15 9.11
N ILE A 185 -0.93 -13.46 8.56
CA ILE A 185 -0.73 -12.31 7.66
C ILE A 185 -1.00 -10.99 8.39
N ASP A 186 -0.43 -9.91 7.89
CA ASP A 186 -0.73 -8.54 8.37
C ASP A 186 -2.04 -8.01 7.78
N THR A 187 -2.54 -6.92 8.36
CA THR A 187 -3.81 -6.30 7.97
C THR A 187 -3.85 -5.83 6.50
N HIS A 188 -2.75 -5.33 5.96
CA HIS A 188 -2.69 -4.90 4.56
C HIS A 188 -2.73 -6.10 3.60
N THR A 189 -1.97 -7.15 3.93
CA THR A 189 -1.99 -8.40 3.15
C THR A 189 -3.37 -9.04 3.20
N SER A 190 -4.07 -8.92 4.32
CA SER A 190 -5.44 -9.42 4.47
C SER A 190 -6.42 -8.69 3.56
N VAL A 191 -6.36 -7.35 3.49
CA VAL A 191 -7.15 -6.58 2.51
C VAL A 191 -6.90 -7.09 1.08
N ALA A 192 -5.63 -7.35 0.72
CA ALA A 192 -5.30 -7.87 -0.60
C ALA A 192 -5.86 -9.28 -0.83
N ALA A 193 -5.78 -10.17 0.16
CA ALA A 193 -6.31 -11.52 0.08
C ALA A 193 -7.84 -11.52 -0.04
N THR A 194 -8.53 -10.67 0.71
CA THR A 194 -9.99 -10.48 0.62
C THR A 194 -10.40 -10.03 -0.78
N VAL A 195 -9.71 -9.02 -1.33
CA VAL A 195 -9.99 -8.51 -2.68
C VAL A 195 -9.70 -9.56 -3.74
N TYR A 196 -8.66 -10.36 -3.56
CA TYR A 196 -8.37 -11.50 -4.45
C TYR A 196 -9.48 -12.54 -4.44
N ASP A 197 -10.01 -12.89 -3.28
CA ASP A 197 -11.14 -13.81 -3.19
C ASP A 197 -12.39 -13.27 -3.89
N LYS A 198 -12.67 -11.96 -3.76
CA LYS A 198 -13.75 -11.30 -4.50
C LYS A 198 -13.53 -11.38 -6.01
N TYR A 199 -12.33 -11.04 -6.47
CA TYR A 199 -11.94 -11.12 -7.88
C TYR A 199 -12.16 -12.52 -8.46
N ARG A 200 -11.68 -13.57 -7.78
CA ARG A 200 -11.86 -14.95 -8.22
C ARG A 200 -13.34 -15.36 -8.31
N LYS A 201 -14.13 -14.95 -7.32
CA LYS A 201 -15.58 -15.25 -7.32
C LYS A 201 -16.32 -14.56 -8.45
N GLU A 202 -15.94 -13.32 -8.78
CA GLU A 202 -16.59 -12.53 -9.83
C GLU A 202 -16.17 -12.96 -11.23
N THR A 203 -14.92 -13.34 -11.43
CA THR A 203 -14.36 -13.57 -12.78
C THR A 203 -14.16 -15.03 -13.13
N GLY A 204 -14.06 -15.91 -12.15
CA GLY A 204 -13.64 -17.29 -12.35
C GLY A 204 -12.19 -17.47 -12.80
N ASP A 205 -11.36 -16.40 -12.77
CA ASP A 205 -9.96 -16.43 -13.22
C ASP A 205 -9.12 -17.33 -12.30
N THR A 206 -8.44 -18.29 -12.92
CA THR A 206 -7.57 -19.28 -12.25
C THR A 206 -6.09 -19.02 -12.51
N THR A 207 -5.74 -17.91 -13.15
CA THR A 207 -4.36 -17.51 -13.43
C THR A 207 -3.54 -17.47 -12.15
N LYS A 208 -2.33 -18.05 -12.18
CA LYS A 208 -1.40 -18.00 -11.03
C LYS A 208 -1.24 -16.57 -10.55
N THR A 209 -1.40 -16.36 -9.26
CA THR A 209 -1.48 -15.02 -8.67
C THR A 209 -0.45 -14.84 -7.56
N VAL A 210 0.21 -13.68 -7.57
CA VAL A 210 1.11 -13.22 -6.50
C VAL A 210 0.40 -12.12 -5.72
N ILE A 211 0.29 -12.30 -4.40
CA ILE A 211 -0.19 -11.27 -3.47
C ILE A 211 1.03 -10.60 -2.83
N ALA A 212 1.15 -9.29 -3.00
CA ALA A 212 2.21 -8.52 -2.37
C ALA A 212 1.96 -8.39 -0.86
N SER A 213 2.79 -9.02 -0.04
CA SER A 213 2.80 -8.83 1.41
C SER A 213 3.71 -7.66 1.76
N THR A 214 3.12 -6.51 2.08
CA THR A 214 3.82 -5.23 2.17
C THR A 214 4.22 -4.84 3.58
N ALA A 215 3.76 -5.56 4.59
CA ALA A 215 4.06 -5.31 5.99
C ALA A 215 4.26 -6.63 6.77
N SER A 216 4.63 -6.49 8.03
CA SER A 216 4.77 -7.63 8.95
C SER A 216 3.61 -7.62 9.95
N PRO A 217 3.08 -8.79 10.36
CA PRO A 217 2.11 -8.89 11.45
C PRO A 217 2.59 -8.23 12.74
N TYR A 218 3.89 -8.25 12.99
CA TYR A 218 4.50 -7.60 14.16
C TYR A 218 4.36 -6.07 14.18
N LYS A 219 4.11 -5.43 13.03
CA LYS A 219 3.84 -4.00 12.97
C LYS A 219 2.41 -3.65 13.42
N PHE A 220 1.50 -4.60 13.30
CA PHE A 220 0.07 -4.46 13.58
C PHE A 220 -0.41 -5.54 14.55
N THR A 221 0.44 -5.92 15.50
CA THR A 221 0.27 -7.08 16.36
C THR A 221 -1.11 -7.12 17.02
N ARG A 222 -1.56 -6.01 17.61
CA ARG A 222 -2.87 -5.93 18.30
C ARG A 222 -4.03 -6.25 17.35
N SER A 223 -4.08 -5.60 16.18
CA SER A 223 -5.15 -5.83 15.20
C SER A 223 -5.15 -7.25 14.68
N VAL A 224 -3.96 -7.81 14.40
CA VAL A 224 -3.81 -9.18 13.93
C VAL A 224 -4.23 -10.20 15.00
N MET A 225 -3.77 -10.04 16.23
CA MET A 225 -4.07 -10.98 17.31
C MET A 225 -5.55 -10.96 17.69
N ASN A 226 -6.15 -9.76 17.76
CA ASN A 226 -7.58 -9.61 18.05
C ASN A 226 -8.46 -10.19 16.92
N ALA A 227 -8.02 -10.10 15.68
CA ALA A 227 -8.71 -10.75 14.56
C ALA A 227 -8.70 -12.26 14.66
N ILE A 228 -7.61 -12.87 15.17
CA ILE A 228 -7.51 -14.32 15.36
C ILE A 228 -8.39 -14.77 16.52
N ASP A 229 -8.28 -14.12 17.69
CA ASP A 229 -9.06 -14.51 18.89
C ASP A 229 -9.22 -13.32 19.83
N SER A 230 -10.44 -13.04 20.24
CA SER A 230 -10.78 -11.95 21.18
C SER A 230 -10.14 -12.09 22.58
N LYS A 231 -9.65 -13.28 22.95
CA LYS A 231 -8.93 -13.49 24.23
C LYS A 231 -7.69 -12.61 24.35
N TYR A 232 -7.14 -12.14 23.24
CA TYR A 232 -5.94 -11.30 23.18
C TYR A 232 -6.21 -9.81 23.45
N ASP A 233 -7.47 -9.37 23.47
CA ASP A 233 -7.85 -7.94 23.55
C ASP A 233 -7.31 -7.22 24.80
N SER A 234 -7.27 -7.91 25.94
CA SER A 234 -6.81 -7.36 27.23
C SER A 234 -5.29 -7.40 27.44
N MET A 235 -4.54 -8.01 26.52
CA MET A 235 -3.08 -8.18 26.69
C MET A 235 -2.30 -6.92 26.35
N GLY A 236 -1.14 -6.74 26.99
CA GLY A 236 -0.19 -5.67 26.67
C GLY A 236 0.48 -5.86 25.31
N ASP A 237 0.96 -4.78 24.70
CA ASP A 237 1.51 -4.84 23.32
C ASP A 237 2.69 -5.82 23.20
N PHE A 238 3.63 -5.82 24.14
CA PHE A 238 4.76 -6.75 24.11
C PHE A 238 4.38 -8.18 24.48
N GLU A 239 3.36 -8.38 25.30
CA GLU A 239 2.79 -9.70 25.54
C GLU A 239 2.16 -10.26 24.24
N LEU A 240 1.45 -9.41 23.50
CA LEU A 240 0.91 -9.77 22.19
C LEU A 240 2.00 -10.13 21.18
N VAL A 241 3.16 -9.43 21.19
CA VAL A 241 4.31 -9.77 20.36
C VAL A 241 4.83 -11.17 20.69
N ASP A 242 4.92 -11.52 21.98
CA ASP A 242 5.38 -12.84 22.43
C ASP A 242 4.39 -13.94 22.02
N GLU A 243 3.09 -13.70 22.17
CA GLU A 243 2.05 -14.64 21.75
C GLU A 243 2.02 -14.79 20.21
N LEU A 244 2.17 -13.69 19.46
CA LEU A 244 2.27 -13.74 18.00
C LEU A 244 3.45 -14.61 17.54
N SER A 245 4.60 -14.49 18.21
CA SER A 245 5.77 -15.32 17.90
C SER A 245 5.48 -16.81 18.12
N LYS A 246 4.73 -17.16 19.19
CA LYS A 246 4.37 -18.55 19.49
C LYS A 246 3.43 -19.13 18.43
N ILE A 247 2.35 -18.39 18.08
CA ILE A 247 1.34 -18.93 17.15
C ILE A 247 1.78 -18.90 15.69
N SER A 248 2.61 -17.94 15.29
CA SER A 248 3.13 -17.83 13.92
C SER A 248 4.37 -18.69 13.66
N ASN A 249 5.05 -19.14 14.73
CA ASN A 249 6.37 -19.76 14.65
C ASN A 249 7.41 -18.91 13.90
N VAL A 250 7.26 -17.58 13.93
CA VAL A 250 8.18 -16.61 13.30
C VAL A 250 8.89 -15.84 14.41
N LYS A 251 10.21 -15.74 14.30
CA LYS A 251 11.03 -15.00 15.26
C LYS A 251 10.62 -13.53 15.28
N VAL A 252 10.54 -12.94 16.48
CA VAL A 252 10.33 -11.49 16.63
C VAL A 252 11.45 -10.73 15.89
N PRO A 253 11.12 -9.76 15.05
CA PRO A 253 12.13 -8.93 14.38
C PRO A 253 13.01 -8.17 15.37
N ASN A 254 14.31 -8.06 15.10
CA ASN A 254 15.25 -7.38 15.99
C ASN A 254 14.80 -5.96 16.34
N ALA A 255 14.25 -5.21 15.37
CA ALA A 255 13.76 -3.85 15.61
C ALA A 255 12.62 -3.79 16.65
N ILE A 256 11.80 -4.85 16.77
CA ILE A 256 10.75 -4.94 17.79
C ILE A 256 11.35 -5.32 19.14
N GLU A 257 12.34 -6.22 19.18
CA GLU A 257 13.04 -6.56 20.43
C GLU A 257 13.80 -5.36 21.00
N GLU A 258 14.48 -4.60 20.15
CA GLU A 258 15.27 -3.41 20.57
C GLU A 258 14.38 -2.36 21.24
N ILE A 259 13.16 -2.12 20.76
CA ILE A 259 12.28 -1.10 21.35
C ILE A 259 11.69 -1.48 22.72
N ARG A 260 11.77 -2.77 23.15
CA ARG A 260 11.28 -3.19 24.48
C ARG A 260 11.98 -2.45 25.63
N THR A 261 13.27 -2.16 25.42
CA THR A 261 14.14 -1.54 26.46
C THR A 261 14.79 -0.25 26.00
N ALA A 262 14.49 0.20 24.77
CA ALA A 262 15.05 1.44 24.25
C ALA A 262 14.57 2.65 25.06
N PRO A 263 15.44 3.63 25.35
CA PRO A 263 15.03 4.88 25.97
C PRO A 263 14.17 5.69 25.01
N VAL A 264 13.20 6.43 25.56
CA VAL A 264 12.46 7.44 24.79
C VAL A 264 13.40 8.59 24.49
N LEU A 265 13.75 8.76 23.21
CA LEU A 265 14.70 9.80 22.76
C LEU A 265 14.01 11.09 22.35
N HIS A 266 12.74 11.05 22.01
CA HIS A 266 11.96 12.18 21.50
C HIS A 266 10.65 12.27 22.27
N ASP A 267 10.58 13.21 23.19
CA ASP A 267 9.45 13.46 24.09
C ASP A 267 8.76 14.81 23.83
N THR A 268 9.23 15.53 22.81
CA THR A 268 8.69 16.84 22.47
C THR A 268 7.28 16.69 21.86
N VAL A 269 6.32 17.35 22.51
CA VAL A 269 4.93 17.45 22.06
C VAL A 269 4.59 18.92 21.87
N CYS A 270 3.99 19.28 20.75
CA CYS A 270 3.50 20.63 20.49
C CYS A 270 2.22 20.61 19.66
N ASP A 271 1.45 21.69 19.75
CA ASP A 271 0.31 21.91 18.89
C ASP A 271 0.74 22.12 17.42
N SER A 272 -0.13 21.81 16.47
CA SER A 272 0.20 21.88 15.05
C SER A 272 0.60 23.27 14.55
N ASP A 273 0.06 24.34 15.14
CA ASP A 273 0.41 25.74 14.86
C ASP A 273 1.79 26.13 15.44
N LYS A 274 2.33 25.37 16.38
CA LYS A 274 3.65 25.58 17.02
C LYS A 274 4.78 24.75 16.38
N MET A 275 4.47 23.83 15.47
CA MET A 275 5.47 22.93 14.86
C MET A 275 6.64 23.68 14.24
N CYS A 276 6.39 24.82 13.57
CA CYS A 276 7.46 25.60 12.94
C CYS A 276 8.44 26.17 13.97
N ASP A 277 7.93 26.66 15.10
CA ASP A 277 8.76 27.26 16.16
C ASP A 277 9.54 26.16 16.90
N GLU A 278 8.92 25.00 17.13
CA GLU A 278 9.62 23.87 17.77
C GLU A 278 10.72 23.31 16.87
N VAL A 279 10.51 23.22 15.57
CA VAL A 279 11.58 22.83 14.62
C VAL A 279 12.74 23.81 14.64
N LYS A 280 12.49 25.13 14.67
CA LYS A 280 13.54 26.14 14.78
C LYS A 280 14.32 25.98 16.09
N LYS A 281 13.64 25.77 17.21
CA LYS A 281 14.24 25.52 18.51
C LYS A 281 15.17 24.30 18.52
N ILE A 282 14.71 23.18 17.95
CA ILE A 282 15.50 21.95 17.82
C ILE A 282 16.73 22.18 16.95
N LEU A 283 16.63 22.99 15.90
CA LEU A 283 17.73 23.30 14.98
C LEU A 283 18.63 24.44 15.49
N GLY A 284 18.27 25.12 16.56
CA GLY A 284 19.05 26.27 17.11
C GLY A 284 19.03 27.50 16.19
N ILE A 285 17.94 27.78 15.47
CA ILE A 285 17.83 28.88 14.50
C ILE A 285 16.62 29.78 14.76
#